data_27e235441bdd86ae0875c0e59a12539a
#
_entry.id   27e235441bdd86ae0875c0e59a12539a
#
_cell.length_a   1.000
_cell.length_b   1.000
_cell.length_c   1.000
_cell.angle_alpha   90.00
_cell.angle_beta   90.00
_cell.angle_gamma   90.00
#
_symmetry.space_group_name_H-M   'P 1'
#
loop_
_entity.id
_entity.type
_entity.pdbx_description
1 polymer ?
#
loop_
_entity_poly.entity_id
_entity_poly.type
_entity_poly.pdbx_seq_one_letter_code
_entity_poly.pdbx_strand_id
1 'polypeptide(L)'
;MPDPDKFSWSDEYLLGYGPMDATHREFVAIVNAMLGCPDAEFLGHIEAFARHAEAHFKEEDGWMERTSFPPRDCHVDEHAAVLKSVYQVIEVVRQGDFAEGRRLAAALADWFPGHAFHLDSALSQWMVKQSHGGKPVVLRRNVVAREKN
;
A
#
# COMPACT_ATOMS: atom_id res chain seq x y z
N MET A 1 24.29 -7.80 -5.26
CA MET A 1 23.04 -7.63 -6.02
C MET A 1 21.86 -7.67 -5.06
N PRO A 2 20.98 -6.68 -5.13
CA PRO A 2 19.73 -6.78 -4.38
C PRO A 2 18.97 -7.98 -4.89
N ASP A 3 18.36 -8.72 -3.97
CA ASP A 3 17.49 -9.81 -4.32
C ASP A 3 16.20 -9.22 -4.92
N PRO A 4 15.86 -9.53 -6.18
CA PRO A 4 14.65 -8.99 -6.80
C PRO A 4 13.36 -9.48 -6.12
N ASP A 5 13.44 -10.56 -5.34
CA ASP A 5 12.29 -11.08 -4.62
C ASP A 5 12.29 -10.66 -3.15
N LYS A 6 13.15 -9.72 -2.78
CA LYS A 6 13.28 -9.27 -1.41
C LYS A 6 11.98 -8.73 -0.84
N PHE A 7 11.15 -8.09 -1.67
CA PHE A 7 9.85 -7.58 -1.28
C PHE A 7 8.79 -8.27 -2.11
N SER A 8 8.16 -9.29 -1.53
CA SER A 8 7.13 -10.06 -2.22
C SER A 8 5.92 -10.24 -1.31
N TRP A 9 4.77 -10.52 -1.93
CA TRP A 9 3.54 -10.73 -1.18
C TRP A 9 3.66 -11.96 -0.26
N SER A 10 3.14 -11.80 0.94
CA SER A 10 2.99 -12.87 1.92
C SER A 10 1.59 -12.78 2.52
N ASP A 11 1.01 -13.92 2.88
CA ASP A 11 -0.29 -13.93 3.54
C ASP A 11 -0.26 -13.22 4.90
N GLU A 12 0.93 -12.95 5.44
CA GLU A 12 1.07 -12.13 6.64
C GLU A 12 0.55 -10.71 6.44
N TYR A 13 0.49 -10.24 5.19
CA TYR A 13 -0.03 -8.91 4.86
C TYR A 13 -1.55 -8.87 4.76
N LEU A 14 -2.24 -10.02 4.79
CA LEU A 14 -3.70 -10.04 4.74
C LEU A 14 -4.29 -9.35 5.96
N LEU A 15 -5.20 -8.41 5.71
CA LEU A 15 -5.85 -7.64 6.76
C LEU A 15 -7.33 -8.01 6.93
N GLY A 16 -7.89 -8.76 6.00
CA GLY A 16 -9.24 -9.26 6.11
C GLY A 16 -10.31 -8.44 5.40
N TYR A 17 -9.92 -7.36 4.73
CA TYR A 17 -10.84 -6.57 3.92
C TYR A 17 -10.42 -6.70 2.45
N GLY A 18 -11.21 -7.44 1.67
CA GLY A 18 -10.84 -7.84 0.31
C GLY A 18 -10.36 -6.73 -0.60
N PRO A 19 -11.12 -5.61 -0.70
CA PRO A 19 -10.69 -4.50 -1.58
C PRO A 19 -9.31 -3.95 -1.22
N MET A 20 -9.01 -3.85 0.07
CA MET A 20 -7.71 -3.36 0.54
C MET A 20 -6.62 -4.40 0.29
N ASP A 21 -6.89 -5.66 0.57
CA ASP A 21 -5.90 -6.72 0.37
C ASP A 21 -5.50 -6.84 -1.10
N ALA A 22 -6.46 -6.72 -2.02
CA ALA A 22 -6.18 -6.74 -3.46
C ALA A 22 -5.25 -5.60 -3.86
N THR A 23 -5.52 -4.39 -3.36
CA THR A 23 -4.71 -3.21 -3.67
C THR A 23 -3.31 -3.34 -3.08
N HIS A 24 -3.19 -3.93 -1.88
CA HIS A 24 -1.89 -4.15 -1.26
C HIS A 24 -1.04 -5.15 -2.03
N ARG A 25 -1.65 -6.19 -2.61
CA ARG A 25 -0.92 -7.11 -3.47
C ARG A 25 -0.32 -6.38 -4.67
N GLU A 26 -1.10 -5.49 -5.28
CA GLU A 26 -0.63 -4.68 -6.41
C GLU A 26 0.51 -3.76 -5.99
N PHE A 27 0.38 -3.12 -4.83
CA PHE A 27 1.44 -2.26 -4.27
C PHE A 27 2.75 -3.02 -4.16
N VAL A 28 2.72 -4.19 -3.53
CA VAL A 28 3.91 -5.03 -3.33
C VAL A 28 4.53 -5.40 -4.67
N ALA A 29 3.71 -5.80 -5.65
CA ALA A 29 4.20 -6.20 -6.97
C ALA A 29 4.89 -5.03 -7.69
N ILE A 30 4.32 -3.83 -7.63
CA ILE A 30 4.88 -2.66 -8.31
C ILE A 30 6.21 -2.25 -7.65
N VAL A 31 6.27 -2.21 -6.33
CA VAL A 31 7.50 -1.87 -5.63
C VAL A 31 8.58 -2.91 -5.91
N ASN A 32 8.23 -4.18 -5.90
CA ASN A 32 9.18 -5.23 -6.24
C ASN A 32 9.75 -5.06 -7.65
N ALA A 33 8.90 -4.69 -8.61
CA ALA A 33 9.36 -4.41 -9.98
C ALA A 33 10.35 -3.24 -10.00
N MET A 34 10.09 -2.19 -9.22
CA MET A 34 11.00 -1.06 -9.12
C MET A 34 12.36 -1.46 -8.55
N LEU A 35 12.37 -2.39 -7.60
CA LEU A 35 13.61 -2.86 -6.99
C LEU A 35 14.49 -3.65 -7.96
N GLY A 36 13.87 -4.39 -8.90
CA GLY A 36 14.59 -5.33 -9.75
C GLY A 36 14.75 -4.94 -11.21
N CYS A 37 14.12 -3.85 -11.69
CA CYS A 37 14.15 -3.52 -13.11
C CYS A 37 15.44 -2.81 -13.51
N PRO A 38 15.81 -2.86 -14.82
CA PRO A 38 16.91 -2.06 -15.35
C PRO A 38 16.59 -0.56 -15.30
N ASP A 39 17.65 0.28 -15.31
CA ASP A 39 17.46 1.72 -15.30
C ASP A 39 16.59 2.22 -16.44
N ALA A 40 16.71 1.64 -17.63
CA ALA A 40 15.92 2.05 -18.80
C ALA A 40 14.40 1.89 -18.58
N GLU A 41 14.00 1.01 -17.68
CA GLU A 41 12.58 0.75 -17.37
C GLU A 41 12.10 1.44 -16.11
N PHE A 42 13.02 2.02 -15.36
CA PHE A 42 12.68 2.52 -14.01
C PHE A 42 11.67 3.65 -14.04
N LEU A 43 11.82 4.61 -14.95
CA LEU A 43 10.89 5.74 -15.02
C LEU A 43 9.44 5.26 -15.25
N GLY A 44 9.26 4.30 -16.15
CA GLY A 44 7.92 3.72 -16.39
C GLY A 44 7.34 3.09 -15.15
N HIS A 45 8.16 2.39 -14.38
CA HIS A 45 7.70 1.72 -13.16
C HIS A 45 7.36 2.72 -12.05
N ILE A 46 8.18 3.76 -11.84
CA ILE A 46 7.87 4.73 -10.78
C ILE A 46 6.65 5.57 -11.14
N GLU A 47 6.45 5.87 -12.42
CA GLU A 47 5.23 6.57 -12.86
C GLU A 47 4.00 5.69 -12.67
N ALA A 48 4.11 4.39 -12.96
CA ALA A 48 3.02 3.43 -12.68
C ALA A 48 2.75 3.34 -11.18
N PHE A 49 3.80 3.36 -10.38
CA PHE A 49 3.64 3.37 -8.92
C PHE A 49 2.87 4.62 -8.47
N ALA A 50 3.22 5.79 -9.00
CA ALA A 50 2.54 7.04 -8.64
C ALA A 50 1.04 6.96 -8.95
N ARG A 51 0.67 6.47 -10.12
CA ARG A 51 -0.74 6.30 -10.49
C ARG A 51 -1.46 5.34 -9.54
N HIS A 52 -0.81 4.23 -9.22
CA HIS A 52 -1.37 3.24 -8.30
C HIS A 52 -1.57 3.83 -6.91
N ALA A 53 -0.54 4.52 -6.40
CA ALA A 53 -0.59 5.10 -5.05
C ALA A 53 -1.65 6.19 -4.94
N GLU A 54 -1.78 7.03 -5.97
CA GLU A 54 -2.83 8.06 -5.99
C GLU A 54 -4.22 7.44 -5.89
N ALA A 55 -4.50 6.43 -6.71
CA ALA A 55 -5.80 5.75 -6.71
C ALA A 55 -6.03 5.00 -5.40
N HIS A 56 -5.02 4.30 -4.91
CA HIS A 56 -5.06 3.52 -3.68
C HIS A 56 -5.35 4.41 -2.47
N PHE A 57 -4.57 5.47 -2.31
CA PHE A 57 -4.71 6.36 -1.15
C PHE A 57 -6.02 7.15 -1.23
N LYS A 58 -6.43 7.57 -2.42
CA LYS A 58 -7.69 8.25 -2.61
C LYS A 58 -8.88 7.37 -2.22
N GLU A 59 -8.81 6.09 -2.57
CA GLU A 59 -9.86 5.14 -2.20
C GLU A 59 -9.95 4.98 -0.69
N GLU A 60 -8.81 4.77 -0.02
CA GLU A 60 -8.78 4.64 1.43
C GLU A 60 -9.20 5.93 2.13
N ASP A 61 -8.71 7.07 1.66
CA ASP A 61 -9.10 8.38 2.21
C ASP A 61 -10.62 8.57 2.08
N GLY A 62 -11.19 8.15 0.96
CA GLY A 62 -12.63 8.19 0.74
C GLY A 62 -13.39 7.30 1.71
N TRP A 63 -12.91 6.10 1.97
CA TRP A 63 -13.52 5.21 2.96
C TRP A 63 -13.52 5.87 4.35
N MET A 64 -12.39 6.44 4.74
CA MET A 64 -12.25 7.08 6.04
C MET A 64 -13.17 8.29 6.20
N GLU A 65 -13.29 9.08 5.15
CA GLU A 65 -14.14 10.27 5.19
C GLU A 65 -15.62 9.91 5.23
N ARG A 66 -16.06 9.01 4.33
CA ARG A 66 -17.48 8.63 4.24
C ARG A 66 -17.99 7.91 5.48
N THR A 67 -17.12 7.22 6.19
CA THR A 67 -17.50 6.44 7.38
C THR A 67 -17.15 7.15 8.68
N SER A 68 -16.59 8.35 8.61
CA SER A 68 -16.15 9.13 9.78
C SER A 68 -15.17 8.35 10.67
N PHE A 69 -14.20 7.71 10.03
CA PHE A 69 -13.18 6.93 10.73
C PHE A 69 -12.39 7.84 11.69
N PRO A 70 -12.43 7.57 13.01
CA PRO A 70 -11.86 8.50 13.98
C PRO A 70 -10.38 8.85 13.80
N PRO A 71 -9.46 7.89 13.53
CA PRO A 71 -8.04 8.24 13.39
C PRO A 71 -7.62 8.64 11.97
N ARG A 72 -8.55 9.13 11.14
CA ARG A 72 -8.27 9.37 9.72
C ARG A 72 -7.17 10.41 9.45
N ASP A 73 -7.09 11.45 10.28
CA ASP A 73 -6.18 12.58 9.96
C ASP A 73 -4.72 12.13 9.87
N CYS A 74 -4.28 11.31 10.81
CA CYS A 74 -2.92 10.79 10.80
C CYS A 74 -2.67 9.90 9.58
N HIS A 75 -3.64 9.06 9.23
CA HIS A 75 -3.55 8.15 8.11
C HIS A 75 -3.49 8.91 6.78
N VAL A 76 -4.39 9.90 6.61
CA VAL A 76 -4.41 10.77 5.42
C VAL A 76 -3.10 11.54 5.28
N ASP A 77 -2.58 12.08 6.38
CA ASP A 77 -1.32 12.83 6.36
C ASP A 77 -0.16 11.95 5.94
N GLU A 78 -0.13 10.69 6.35
CA GLU A 78 0.92 9.75 5.94
C GLU A 78 0.85 9.46 4.45
N HIS A 79 -0.36 9.27 3.90
CA HIS A 79 -0.55 9.11 2.46
C HIS A 79 -0.03 10.31 1.68
N ALA A 80 -0.35 11.52 2.15
CA ALA A 80 0.09 12.75 1.49
C ALA A 80 1.62 12.89 1.50
N ALA A 81 2.25 12.52 2.62
CA ALA A 81 3.71 12.59 2.73
C ALA A 81 4.39 11.62 1.75
N VAL A 82 3.86 10.41 1.61
CA VAL A 82 4.40 9.43 0.67
C VAL A 82 4.28 9.96 -0.76
N LEU A 83 3.10 10.46 -1.15
CA LEU A 83 2.89 10.99 -2.50
C LEU A 83 3.83 12.15 -2.81
N LYS A 84 4.04 13.05 -1.86
CA LYS A 84 4.95 14.17 -2.03
C LYS A 84 6.36 13.67 -2.33
N SER A 85 6.83 12.68 -1.58
CA SER A 85 8.15 12.09 -1.81
C SER A 85 8.25 11.44 -3.18
N VAL A 86 7.20 10.72 -3.60
CA VAL A 86 7.18 10.07 -4.91
C VAL A 86 7.30 11.09 -6.03
N TYR A 87 6.53 12.17 -5.99
CA TYR A 87 6.58 13.20 -7.03
C TYR A 87 7.95 13.88 -7.09
N GLN A 88 8.55 14.17 -5.94
CA GLN A 88 9.88 14.75 -5.89
C GLN A 88 10.93 13.83 -6.53
N VAL A 89 10.85 12.54 -6.24
CA VAL A 89 11.80 11.57 -6.77
C VAL A 89 11.61 11.35 -8.27
N ILE A 90 10.36 11.36 -8.75
CA ILE A 90 10.11 11.25 -10.19
C ILE A 90 10.87 12.34 -10.95
N GLU A 91 10.87 13.57 -10.46
CA GLU A 91 11.57 14.66 -11.13
C GLU A 91 13.07 14.40 -11.27
N VAL A 92 13.72 13.89 -10.21
CA VAL A 92 15.15 13.61 -10.30
C VAL A 92 15.44 12.36 -11.12
N VAL A 93 14.54 11.38 -11.14
CA VAL A 93 14.67 10.21 -12.01
C VAL A 93 14.59 10.62 -13.48
N ARG A 94 13.70 11.55 -13.81
CA ARG A 94 13.61 12.09 -15.18
C ARG A 94 14.91 12.75 -15.62
N GLN A 95 15.69 13.25 -14.68
CA GLN A 95 16.99 13.86 -14.94
C GLN A 95 18.14 12.83 -14.94
N GLY A 96 17.82 11.56 -14.76
CA GLY A 96 18.79 10.48 -14.79
C GLY A 96 19.31 10.00 -13.43
N ASP A 97 18.74 10.48 -12.32
CA ASP A 97 19.15 10.03 -10.99
C ASP A 97 18.37 8.78 -10.58
N PHE A 98 18.75 7.66 -11.15
CA PHE A 98 18.11 6.37 -10.83
C PHE A 98 18.46 5.88 -9.44
N ALA A 99 19.61 6.27 -8.92
CA ALA A 99 20.00 5.89 -7.55
C ALA A 99 19.01 6.43 -6.53
N GLU A 100 18.53 7.66 -6.70
CA GLU A 100 17.52 8.25 -5.83
C GLU A 100 16.19 7.51 -5.96
N GLY A 101 15.84 7.12 -7.19
CA GLY A 101 14.64 6.32 -7.43
C GLY A 101 14.70 4.98 -6.71
N ARG A 102 15.84 4.31 -6.75
CA ARG A 102 16.00 3.01 -6.07
C ARG A 102 15.99 3.16 -4.56
N ARG A 103 16.51 4.27 -4.03
CA ARG A 103 16.40 4.55 -2.58
C ARG A 103 14.94 4.71 -2.17
N LEU A 104 14.13 5.37 -2.99
CA LEU A 104 12.69 5.47 -2.73
C LEU A 104 12.04 4.10 -2.72
N ALA A 105 12.32 3.26 -3.71
CA ALA A 105 11.74 1.92 -3.78
C ALA A 105 12.08 1.11 -2.53
N ALA A 106 13.33 1.15 -2.07
CA ALA A 106 13.74 0.47 -0.85
C ALA A 106 13.02 1.04 0.38
N ALA A 107 12.89 2.36 0.44
CA ALA A 107 12.17 3.01 1.54
C ALA A 107 10.70 2.62 1.57
N LEU A 108 10.06 2.49 0.41
CA LEU A 108 8.66 2.05 0.32
C LEU A 108 8.49 0.61 0.79
N ALA A 109 9.42 -0.27 0.42
CA ALA A 109 9.41 -1.66 0.88
C ALA A 109 9.56 -1.73 2.40
N ASP A 110 10.40 -0.89 2.98
CA ASP A 110 10.59 -0.84 4.43
C ASP A 110 9.41 -0.22 5.15
N TRP A 111 8.77 0.77 4.53
CA TRP A 111 7.64 1.51 5.09
C TRP A 111 6.35 0.67 5.14
N PHE A 112 6.12 -0.13 4.09
CA PHE A 112 4.81 -0.77 3.89
C PHE A 112 4.36 -1.64 5.07
N PRO A 113 5.19 -2.56 5.62
CA PRO A 113 4.71 -3.41 6.71
C PRO A 113 4.20 -2.63 7.91
N GLY A 114 4.92 -1.60 8.34
CA GLY A 114 4.51 -0.78 9.47
C GLY A 114 3.21 -0.03 9.21
N HIS A 115 3.09 0.59 8.03
CA HIS A 115 1.87 1.28 7.64
C HIS A 115 0.67 0.32 7.61
N ALA A 116 0.84 -0.84 6.97
CA ALA A 116 -0.22 -1.82 6.86
C ALA A 116 -0.64 -2.35 8.23
N PHE A 117 0.32 -2.71 9.08
CA PHE A 117 -0.01 -3.32 10.37
C PHE A 117 -0.51 -2.31 11.40
N HIS A 118 -0.10 -1.05 11.34
CA HIS A 118 -0.50 -0.06 12.33
C HIS A 118 -1.68 0.81 11.89
N LEU A 119 -1.75 1.18 10.62
CA LEU A 119 -2.82 2.07 10.13
C LEU A 119 -3.87 1.32 9.33
N ASP A 120 -3.46 0.57 8.32
CA ASP A 120 -4.41 -0.11 7.45
C ASP A 120 -5.17 -1.22 8.16
N SER A 121 -4.55 -1.88 9.14
CA SER A 121 -5.26 -2.93 9.88
C SER A 121 -6.45 -2.37 10.65
N ALA A 122 -6.28 -1.19 11.26
CA ALA A 122 -7.37 -0.53 11.96
C ALA A 122 -8.49 -0.14 10.99
N LEU A 123 -8.12 0.40 9.83
CA LEU A 123 -9.09 0.77 8.80
C LEU A 123 -9.80 -0.47 8.24
N SER A 124 -9.06 -1.55 8.02
CA SER A 124 -9.64 -2.81 7.55
C SER A 124 -10.72 -3.33 8.50
N GLN A 125 -10.42 -3.38 9.79
CA GLN A 125 -11.38 -3.83 10.79
C GLN A 125 -12.59 -2.91 10.84
N TRP A 126 -12.38 -1.61 10.75
CA TRP A 126 -13.44 -0.62 10.72
C TRP A 126 -14.35 -0.84 9.49
N MET A 127 -13.77 -1.02 8.31
CA MET A 127 -14.54 -1.23 7.08
C MET A 127 -15.33 -2.53 7.10
N VAL A 128 -14.77 -3.60 7.66
CA VAL A 128 -15.50 -4.87 7.82
C VAL A 128 -16.72 -4.66 8.73
N LYS A 129 -16.54 -3.95 9.83
CA LYS A 129 -17.66 -3.63 10.73
C LYS A 129 -18.73 -2.79 10.02
N GLN A 130 -18.32 -1.82 9.22
CA GLN A 130 -19.27 -0.98 8.47
C GLN A 130 -20.09 -1.83 7.49
N SER A 131 -19.46 -2.79 6.82
CA SER A 131 -20.14 -3.66 5.87
C SER A 131 -21.12 -4.62 6.58
N HIS A 132 -21.00 -4.81 7.88
CA HIS A 132 -21.92 -5.60 8.70
C HIS A 132 -22.87 -4.72 9.53
N GLY A 133 -23.08 -3.47 9.12
CA GLY A 133 -23.99 -2.55 9.79
C GLY A 133 -23.54 -2.13 11.19
N GLY A 134 -22.23 -2.15 11.43
CA GLY A 134 -21.67 -1.78 12.73
C GLY A 134 -21.67 -2.88 13.77
N LYS A 135 -22.13 -4.08 13.43
CA LYS A 135 -22.14 -5.21 14.36
C LYS A 135 -20.72 -5.73 14.58
N PRO A 136 -20.40 -6.20 15.79
CA PRO A 136 -19.09 -6.79 16.04
C PRO A 136 -18.80 -7.96 15.11
N VAL A 137 -17.56 -8.04 14.65
CA VAL A 137 -17.11 -9.09 13.74
C VAL A 137 -15.81 -9.66 14.28
N VAL A 138 -15.68 -11.00 14.24
CA VAL A 138 -14.43 -11.66 14.58
C VAL A 138 -13.66 -11.95 13.29
N LEU A 139 -12.49 -11.34 13.16
CA LEU A 139 -11.62 -11.57 12.00
C LEU A 139 -10.64 -12.70 12.32
N ARG A 140 -10.65 -13.73 11.48
CA ARG A 140 -9.77 -14.89 11.65
C ARG A 140 -9.15 -15.22 10.30
N ARG A 141 -7.88 -14.91 10.14
CA ARG A 141 -7.20 -15.11 8.86
C ARG A 141 -7.23 -16.56 8.37
N ASN A 142 -7.12 -17.50 9.30
CA ASN A 142 -6.96 -18.91 8.95
C ASN A 142 -8.26 -19.66 8.72
N VAL A 143 -9.40 -19.02 8.89
CA VAL A 143 -10.69 -19.70 8.78
C VAL A 143 -11.53 -19.22 7.62
N VAL A 144 -10.97 -18.37 6.73
CA VAL A 144 -11.73 -17.84 5.60
C VAL A 144 -12.32 -18.98 4.76
N ALA A 145 -11.52 -20.00 4.46
CA ALA A 145 -11.97 -21.15 3.67
C ALA A 145 -13.07 -21.95 4.41
N ARG A 146 -12.99 -22.04 5.72
CA ARG A 146 -13.96 -22.79 6.53
C ARG A 146 -15.26 -22.04 6.72
N GLU A 147 -15.20 -20.73 6.74
CA GLU A 147 -16.36 -19.87 6.91
C GLU A 147 -17.31 -19.95 5.72
N LYS A 148 -16.90 -20.55 4.63
CA LYS A 148 -17.71 -20.70 3.44
C LYS A 148 -18.74 -21.82 3.54
N ASN A 149 -18.71 -22.58 4.56
CA ASN A 149 -19.62 -23.70 4.77
C ASN A 149 -21.07 -23.23 4.96
#